data_778634bcece6c46c4075d0fecb082a06
#
_entry.id   778634bcece6c46c4075d0fecb082a06
#
_cell.length_a   1.000
_cell.length_b   1.000
_cell.length_c   1.000
_cell.angle_alpha   90.00
_cell.angle_beta   90.00
_cell.angle_gamma   90.00
#
_symmetry.space_group_name_H-M   'P 1'
#
loop_
_entity.id
_entity.type
_entity.pdbx_description
1 polymer ?
#
loop_
_entity_poly.entity_id
_entity_poly.type
_entity_poly.pdbx_seq_one_letter_code
_entity_poly.pdbx_strand_id
1 'polypeptide(L)'
;RLRDMNRMACVVRSKQAEVSIDTVLNLSAFDLDQVLKRRPTFLEPEYPFEWTGVFSLEKGRYELSLEEGPDPTMSLVVLEDQGIDEAALNAGAESCVRLYADSAELLHPGSTVPIEKHVSLQLQSNGRKSFFLELDNPTHIGLFTQHTAEEFDIKVSRVDTLITTTESDGKNDALVQPETERTWVAEHEHDDEVGSIAIERIGDVDPEKLNKWLSRLLSEKGVDIFRTKGFISYAGESRRMVFQGVHMLFTAQPDKEWGNEPRHNQLVFIGRNLDEEEMCREFDKCLV
;
A
#
# COMPACT_ATOMS: atom_id res chain seq x y z
N ARG A 1 0.45 27.24 -13.10
CA ARG A 1 0.35 26.03 -12.30
C ARG A 1 0.90 24.81 -13.05
N LEU A 2 0.37 24.39 -14.26
CA LEU A 2 0.94 23.25 -15.01
C LEU A 2 2.41 23.46 -15.42
N ARG A 3 2.78 24.66 -15.83
CA ARG A 3 4.17 25.00 -16.16
C ARG A 3 5.07 25.08 -14.91
N ASP A 4 4.51 25.32 -13.73
CA ASP A 4 5.27 25.31 -12.49
C ASP A 4 5.59 23.89 -12.04
N MET A 5 4.69 22.94 -12.35
CA MET A 5 4.90 21.50 -12.09
C MET A 5 5.90 20.88 -13.08
N ASN A 6 5.83 21.24 -14.36
CA ASN A 6 6.78 20.79 -15.37
C ASN A 6 7.03 21.89 -16.42
N ARG A 7 8.14 22.62 -16.27
CA ARG A 7 8.54 23.71 -17.17
C ARG A 7 8.91 23.25 -18.56
N MET A 8 9.27 21.96 -18.71
CA MET A 8 9.70 21.39 -19.99
C MET A 8 8.54 20.78 -20.78
N ALA A 9 7.36 20.59 -20.14
CA ALA A 9 6.22 20.02 -20.81
C ALA A 9 5.64 20.98 -21.86
N CYS A 10 5.45 20.47 -23.08
CA CYS A 10 4.66 21.14 -24.10
C CYS A 10 3.19 21.07 -23.70
N VAL A 11 2.57 22.22 -23.46
CA VAL A 11 1.14 22.28 -23.06
C VAL A 11 0.33 22.63 -24.27
N VAL A 12 -0.46 21.68 -24.77
CA VAL A 12 -1.39 21.86 -25.89
C VAL A 12 -2.82 21.90 -25.34
N ARG A 13 -3.58 22.93 -25.70
CA ARG A 13 -5.00 23.02 -25.36
C ARG A 13 -5.81 22.28 -26.41
N SER A 14 -6.63 21.35 -25.98
CA SER A 14 -7.54 20.62 -26.86
C SER A 14 -8.96 20.62 -26.32
N LYS A 15 -9.92 20.34 -27.20
CA LYS A 15 -11.31 20.12 -26.83
C LYS A 15 -11.67 18.69 -27.26
N GLN A 16 -12.18 17.86 -26.34
CA GLN A 16 -12.51 16.45 -26.59
C GLN A 16 -11.34 15.62 -27.15
N ALA A 17 -10.11 15.91 -26.70
CA ALA A 17 -8.87 15.27 -27.14
C ALA A 17 -8.56 15.43 -28.66
N GLU A 18 -9.17 16.41 -29.34
CA GLU A 18 -8.91 16.71 -30.74
C GLU A 18 -7.56 17.41 -30.88
N VAL A 19 -6.54 16.62 -31.19
CA VAL A 19 -5.16 17.09 -31.44
C VAL A 19 -4.59 16.31 -32.61
N SER A 20 -3.65 16.93 -33.36
CA SER A 20 -2.88 16.22 -34.39
C SER A 20 -2.11 15.06 -33.73
N ILE A 21 -2.08 13.91 -34.40
CA ILE A 21 -1.35 12.74 -33.95
C ILE A 21 0.15 13.02 -33.77
N ASP A 22 0.71 13.89 -34.60
CA ASP A 22 2.10 14.34 -34.53
C ASP A 22 2.40 15.19 -33.26
N THR A 23 1.35 15.67 -32.59
CA THR A 23 1.46 16.40 -31.32
C THR A 23 1.67 15.49 -30.14
N VAL A 24 1.38 14.20 -30.27
CA VAL A 24 1.43 13.21 -29.19
C VAL A 24 2.33 12.01 -29.48
N LEU A 25 2.69 11.77 -30.74
CA LEU A 25 3.58 10.71 -31.16
C LEU A 25 4.91 11.26 -31.65
N ASN A 26 5.96 10.46 -31.53
CA ASN A 26 7.32 10.75 -32.01
C ASN A 26 7.93 12.05 -31.48
N LEU A 27 7.50 12.48 -30.29
CA LEU A 27 7.97 13.74 -29.68
C LEU A 27 9.41 13.67 -29.19
N SER A 28 10.00 12.46 -29.07
CA SER A 28 11.28 12.21 -28.37
C SER A 28 11.33 12.96 -27.02
N ALA A 29 10.17 13.09 -26.38
CA ALA A 29 9.98 13.94 -25.19
C ALA A 29 10.57 13.31 -23.92
N PHE A 30 10.87 12.01 -23.96
CA PHE A 30 11.55 11.31 -22.89
C PHE A 30 13.05 11.31 -23.15
N ASP A 31 13.78 12.02 -22.29
CA ASP A 31 15.24 12.04 -22.28
C ASP A 31 15.71 11.47 -20.94
N LEU A 32 16.18 10.21 -21.00
CA LEU A 32 16.62 9.47 -19.82
C LEU A 32 17.75 10.18 -19.08
N ASP A 33 18.70 10.79 -19.80
CA ASP A 33 19.82 11.50 -19.19
C ASP A 33 19.37 12.72 -18.40
N GLN A 34 18.32 13.41 -18.87
CA GLN A 34 17.73 14.52 -18.13
C GLN A 34 16.91 14.05 -16.92
N VAL A 35 16.23 12.91 -17.05
CA VAL A 35 15.52 12.30 -15.93
C VAL A 35 16.49 11.87 -14.85
N LEU A 36 17.56 11.16 -15.19
CA LEU A 36 18.60 10.71 -14.25
C LEU A 36 19.34 11.88 -13.58
N LYS A 37 19.55 13.00 -14.28
CA LYS A 37 20.12 14.22 -13.66
C LYS A 37 19.21 14.82 -12.59
N ARG A 38 17.89 14.65 -12.71
CA ARG A 38 16.89 15.19 -11.76
C ARG A 38 16.51 14.20 -10.69
N ARG A 39 16.43 12.92 -11.05
CA ARG A 39 16.15 11.77 -10.18
C ARG A 39 17.17 10.69 -10.47
N PRO A 40 18.33 10.70 -9.81
CA PRO A 40 19.35 9.67 -9.99
C PRO A 40 18.81 8.25 -9.74
N THR A 41 17.85 8.12 -8.83
CA THR A 41 17.20 6.86 -8.42
C THR A 41 16.12 6.38 -9.39
N PHE A 42 15.84 7.09 -10.49
CA PHE A 42 14.74 6.75 -11.42
C PHE A 42 14.81 5.34 -12.03
N LEU A 43 16.00 4.77 -12.14
CA LEU A 43 16.22 3.39 -12.63
C LEU A 43 16.43 2.38 -11.50
N GLU A 44 16.46 2.82 -10.26
CA GLU A 44 16.54 1.90 -9.13
C GLU A 44 15.23 1.14 -9.00
N PRO A 45 15.30 -0.18 -8.76
CA PRO A 45 14.08 -0.97 -8.56
C PRO A 45 13.35 -0.49 -7.30
N GLU A 46 12.05 -0.35 -7.40
CA GLU A 46 11.18 -0.14 -6.24
C GLU A 46 11.00 -1.49 -5.53
N TYR A 47 11.43 -1.57 -4.29
CA TYR A 47 11.27 -2.76 -3.48
C TYR A 47 10.02 -2.64 -2.59
N PRO A 48 9.26 -3.74 -2.36
CA PRO A 48 8.08 -3.74 -1.45
C PRO A 48 8.48 -3.75 0.03
N PHE A 49 9.74 -3.52 0.34
CA PHE A 49 10.32 -3.45 1.68
C PHE A 49 11.34 -2.31 1.74
N GLU A 50 11.52 -1.76 2.92
CA GLU A 50 12.40 -0.60 3.15
C GLU A 50 13.67 -0.96 3.91
N TRP A 51 13.66 -2.07 4.63
CA TRP A 51 14.79 -2.47 5.44
C TRP A 51 15.09 -3.95 5.35
N THR A 52 16.38 -4.27 5.45
CA THR A 52 16.89 -5.64 5.60
C THR A 52 17.95 -5.64 6.69
N GLY A 53 17.79 -6.57 7.65
CA GLY A 53 18.83 -6.92 8.61
C GLY A 53 19.21 -8.38 8.47
N VAL A 54 20.51 -8.69 8.42
CA VAL A 54 21.02 -10.06 8.36
C VAL A 54 21.66 -10.42 9.70
N PHE A 55 21.19 -11.52 10.28
CA PHE A 55 21.56 -11.98 11.60
C PHE A 55 22.23 -13.36 11.50
N SER A 56 23.40 -13.53 12.13
CA SER A 56 24.00 -14.85 12.33
C SER A 56 23.38 -15.51 13.54
N LEU A 57 22.62 -16.56 13.32
CA LEU A 57 21.84 -17.23 14.35
C LEU A 57 22.23 -18.69 14.46
N GLU A 58 22.43 -19.15 15.70
CA GLU A 58 22.65 -20.55 16.01
C GLU A 58 21.32 -21.34 15.99
N LYS A 59 21.40 -22.67 15.97
CA LYS A 59 20.19 -23.49 16.19
C LYS A 59 19.48 -23.08 17.47
N GLY A 60 18.16 -22.85 17.38
CA GLY A 60 17.37 -22.48 18.55
C GLY A 60 16.11 -21.71 18.19
N ARG A 61 15.49 -21.17 19.23
CA ARG A 61 14.30 -20.33 19.13
C ARG A 61 14.67 -18.88 19.41
N TYR A 62 14.15 -17.98 18.59
CA TYR A 62 14.38 -16.54 18.71
C TYR A 62 13.06 -15.79 18.76
N GLU A 63 13.02 -14.73 19.54
CA GLU A 63 11.92 -13.79 19.60
C GLU A 63 12.21 -12.62 18.66
N LEU A 64 11.30 -12.36 17.76
CA LEU A 64 11.22 -11.14 16.97
C LEU A 64 10.19 -10.23 17.65
N SER A 65 10.64 -9.14 18.24
CA SER A 65 9.76 -8.21 18.93
C SER A 65 9.67 -6.89 18.20
N LEU A 66 8.45 -6.34 18.17
CA LEU A 66 8.12 -5.05 17.57
C LEU A 66 7.31 -4.22 18.56
N GLU A 67 7.59 -2.92 18.62
CA GLU A 67 6.78 -1.95 19.36
C GLU A 67 5.67 -1.38 18.45
N GLU A 68 4.91 -0.42 18.96
CA GLU A 68 3.93 0.32 18.16
C GLU A 68 4.66 1.15 17.09
N GLY A 69 4.12 1.16 15.89
CA GLY A 69 4.63 1.92 14.77
C GLY A 69 3.49 2.61 13.99
N PRO A 70 3.82 3.20 12.82
CA PRO A 70 2.84 3.96 12.03
C PRO A 70 1.69 3.10 11.53
N ASP A 71 1.95 1.81 11.22
CA ASP A 71 0.96 0.92 10.62
C ASP A 71 0.43 -0.16 11.58
N PRO A 72 -0.83 -0.57 11.43
CA PRO A 72 -1.43 -1.64 12.24
C PRO A 72 -0.90 -3.04 11.91
N THR A 73 -0.15 -3.18 10.82
CA THR A 73 0.47 -4.42 10.35
C THR A 73 1.87 -4.16 9.83
N MET A 74 2.72 -5.20 9.82
CA MET A 74 4.04 -5.18 9.22
C MET A 74 4.19 -6.32 8.24
N SER A 75 4.37 -6.04 6.97
CA SER A 75 4.74 -7.06 5.99
C SER A 75 6.19 -7.48 6.14
N LEU A 76 6.44 -8.77 6.14
CA LEU A 76 7.75 -9.38 6.40
C LEU A 76 7.97 -10.60 5.52
N VAL A 77 9.20 -10.74 5.05
CA VAL A 77 9.76 -11.99 4.50
C VAL A 77 11.04 -12.31 5.24
N VAL A 78 11.19 -13.57 5.61
CA VAL A 78 12.40 -14.13 6.22
C VAL A 78 13.09 -15.04 5.23
N LEU A 79 14.37 -14.78 4.93
CA LEU A 79 15.20 -15.66 4.10
C LEU A 79 16.24 -16.38 4.96
N GLU A 80 16.47 -17.67 4.67
CA GLU A 80 17.56 -18.47 5.20
C GLU A 80 18.79 -18.41 4.26
N ASP A 81 19.96 -18.70 4.78
CA ASP A 81 21.24 -18.69 4.06
C ASP A 81 21.56 -17.35 3.35
N GLN A 82 21.07 -16.25 3.92
CA GLN A 82 21.28 -14.89 3.40
C GLN A 82 22.72 -14.46 3.57
N GLY A 83 23.43 -14.23 2.46
CA GLY A 83 24.78 -13.67 2.52
C GLY A 83 24.81 -12.20 2.98
N ILE A 84 25.98 -11.76 3.47
CA ILE A 84 26.16 -10.44 4.09
C ILE A 84 26.77 -9.39 3.15
N ASP A 85 27.32 -9.80 2.01
CA ASP A 85 27.88 -8.86 1.04
C ASP A 85 26.80 -8.21 0.15
N GLU A 86 27.17 -7.14 -0.53
CA GLU A 86 26.25 -6.36 -1.34
C GLU A 86 25.60 -7.19 -2.47
N ALA A 87 26.33 -8.11 -3.08
CA ALA A 87 25.79 -8.95 -4.15
C ALA A 87 24.76 -9.94 -3.61
N ALA A 88 25.01 -10.52 -2.44
CA ALA A 88 24.09 -11.40 -1.75
C ALA A 88 22.84 -10.67 -1.26
N LEU A 89 22.98 -9.44 -0.75
CA LEU A 89 21.83 -8.61 -0.37
C LEU A 89 20.95 -8.29 -1.58
N ASN A 90 21.54 -7.96 -2.73
CA ASN A 90 20.78 -7.72 -3.95
C ASN A 90 20.06 -8.99 -4.45
N ALA A 91 20.70 -10.15 -4.40
CA ALA A 91 20.09 -11.43 -4.76
C ALA A 91 18.95 -11.81 -3.81
N GLY A 92 19.11 -11.58 -2.50
CA GLY A 92 18.06 -11.73 -1.50
C GLY A 92 16.87 -10.82 -1.77
N ALA A 93 17.14 -9.55 -2.09
CA ALA A 93 16.09 -8.59 -2.45
C ALA A 93 15.27 -9.04 -3.67
N GLU A 94 15.91 -9.54 -4.73
CA GLU A 94 15.21 -10.08 -5.90
C GLU A 94 14.35 -11.30 -5.54
N SER A 95 14.81 -12.15 -4.64
CA SER A 95 14.05 -13.30 -4.14
C SER A 95 12.84 -12.86 -3.33
N CYS A 96 13.03 -11.86 -2.45
CA CYS A 96 11.96 -11.28 -1.65
C CYS A 96 10.86 -10.62 -2.50
N VAL A 97 11.21 -9.87 -3.56
CA VAL A 97 10.22 -9.27 -4.47
C VAL A 97 9.25 -10.33 -5.01
N ARG A 98 9.73 -11.52 -5.33
CA ARG A 98 8.87 -12.61 -5.80
C ARG A 98 7.95 -13.14 -4.72
N LEU A 99 8.47 -13.29 -3.49
CA LEU A 99 7.69 -13.74 -2.34
C LEU A 99 6.65 -12.69 -1.91
N TYR A 100 6.98 -11.40 -1.95
CA TYR A 100 6.03 -10.31 -1.69
C TYR A 100 4.89 -10.23 -2.72
N ALA A 101 5.06 -10.78 -3.91
CA ALA A 101 3.99 -10.85 -4.91
C ALA A 101 2.90 -11.87 -4.54
N ASP A 102 3.18 -12.81 -3.64
CA ASP A 102 2.20 -13.75 -3.12
C ASP A 102 1.34 -13.09 -2.04
N SER A 103 0.14 -13.62 -1.83
CA SER A 103 -0.75 -13.16 -0.76
C SER A 103 -0.11 -13.38 0.61
N ALA A 104 -0.04 -12.34 1.44
CA ALA A 104 0.50 -12.41 2.78
C ALA A 104 -0.36 -13.32 3.69
N GLU A 105 0.29 -14.19 4.45
CA GLU A 105 -0.33 -14.92 5.56
C GLU A 105 -0.39 -14.01 6.79
N LEU A 106 -1.60 -13.80 7.35
CA LEU A 106 -1.76 -12.98 8.55
C LEU A 106 -1.32 -13.75 9.79
N LEU A 107 -0.35 -13.22 10.52
CA LEU A 107 0.16 -13.78 11.78
C LEU A 107 -0.22 -12.90 12.96
N HIS A 108 -0.70 -13.56 14.02
CA HIS A 108 -1.00 -12.92 15.31
C HIS A 108 0.21 -13.00 16.26
N PRO A 109 0.34 -12.08 17.24
CA PRO A 109 1.37 -12.16 18.28
C PRO A 109 1.41 -13.56 18.93
N GLY A 110 2.61 -14.08 19.12
CA GLY A 110 2.86 -15.44 19.60
C GLY A 110 3.05 -16.49 18.51
N SER A 111 2.79 -16.17 17.26
CA SER A 111 2.97 -17.09 16.13
C SER A 111 4.45 -17.26 15.76
N THR A 112 4.78 -18.43 15.18
CA THR A 112 6.08 -18.66 14.53
C THR A 112 6.04 -18.12 13.10
N VAL A 113 7.03 -17.34 12.73
CA VAL A 113 7.20 -16.78 11.40
C VAL A 113 7.81 -17.85 10.50
N PRO A 114 7.13 -18.21 9.41
CA PRO A 114 7.69 -19.17 8.45
C PRO A 114 8.82 -18.53 7.63
N ILE A 115 9.78 -19.35 7.23
CA ILE A 115 10.87 -18.97 6.33
C ILE A 115 10.36 -19.02 4.89
N GLU A 116 10.88 -18.13 4.02
CA GLU A 116 10.56 -18.06 2.58
C GLU A 116 9.07 -17.89 2.27
N LYS A 117 8.35 -17.16 3.11
CA LYS A 117 6.95 -16.79 2.89
C LYS A 117 6.70 -15.33 3.19
N HIS A 118 5.78 -14.73 2.42
CA HIS A 118 5.24 -13.43 2.72
C HIS A 118 4.24 -13.53 3.87
N VAL A 119 4.49 -12.80 4.94
CA VAL A 119 3.60 -12.72 6.10
C VAL A 119 3.25 -11.27 6.43
N SER A 120 2.09 -11.06 7.03
CA SER A 120 1.65 -9.79 7.59
C SER A 120 1.49 -9.97 9.10
N LEU A 121 2.36 -9.33 9.86
CA LEU A 121 2.33 -9.37 11.33
C LEU A 121 1.26 -8.41 11.84
N GLN A 122 0.33 -8.88 12.66
CA GLN A 122 -0.70 -8.03 13.25
C GLN A 122 -0.16 -7.27 14.47
N LEU A 123 -0.26 -5.92 14.44
CA LEU A 123 0.29 -5.03 15.45
C LEU A 123 -0.77 -4.14 16.14
N GLN A 124 -2.05 -4.33 15.85
CA GLN A 124 -3.18 -3.46 16.24
C GLN A 124 -3.45 -3.28 17.75
N SER A 125 -2.69 -3.93 18.63
CA SER A 125 -2.87 -3.76 20.09
C SER A 125 -1.76 -2.91 20.67
N ASN A 126 -2.01 -2.23 21.81
CA ASN A 126 -0.99 -1.43 22.49
C ASN A 126 0.15 -2.30 23.02
N GLY A 127 1.37 -1.76 23.04
CA GLY A 127 2.57 -2.36 23.61
C GLY A 127 3.27 -3.35 22.67
N ARG A 128 4.38 -3.89 23.16
CA ARG A 128 5.28 -4.80 22.45
C ARG A 128 4.58 -6.06 21.98
N LYS A 129 4.86 -6.49 20.74
CA LYS A 129 4.40 -7.73 20.11
C LYS A 129 5.59 -8.65 19.90
N SER A 130 5.37 -9.94 20.14
CA SER A 130 6.40 -10.96 19.99
C SER A 130 5.95 -11.99 18.97
N PHE A 131 6.85 -12.31 18.06
CA PHE A 131 6.75 -13.40 17.09
C PHE A 131 8.00 -14.27 17.25
N PHE A 132 8.01 -15.48 16.72
CA PHE A 132 9.10 -16.41 16.96
C PHE A 132 9.69 -16.93 15.65
N LEU A 133 11.00 -17.13 15.64
CA LEU A 133 11.74 -17.86 14.61
C LEU A 133 12.26 -19.16 15.24
N GLU A 134 12.13 -20.27 14.53
CA GLU A 134 12.67 -21.58 14.94
C GLU A 134 13.66 -22.08 13.92
N LEU A 135 14.90 -22.29 14.32
CA LEU A 135 16.01 -22.70 13.45
C LEU A 135 16.52 -24.08 13.85
N ASP A 136 16.59 -24.98 12.88
CA ASP A 136 17.09 -26.33 13.07
C ASP A 136 18.63 -26.42 12.97
N ASN A 137 19.25 -25.48 12.27
CA ASN A 137 20.70 -25.41 12.07
C ASN A 137 21.18 -23.96 12.24
N PRO A 138 22.49 -23.75 12.52
CA PRO A 138 23.09 -22.43 12.43
C PRO A 138 23.00 -21.89 11.00
N THR A 139 22.55 -20.63 10.86
CA THR A 139 22.38 -20.01 9.55
C THR A 139 22.37 -18.48 9.65
N HIS A 140 22.53 -17.80 8.53
CA HIS A 140 22.26 -16.37 8.42
C HIS A 140 20.81 -16.16 7.99
N ILE A 141 20.08 -15.40 8.80
CA ILE A 141 18.68 -15.05 8.53
C ILE A 141 18.62 -13.60 8.05
N GLY A 142 18.05 -13.39 6.87
CA GLY A 142 17.70 -12.07 6.35
C GLY A 142 16.25 -11.73 6.68
N LEU A 143 16.01 -10.65 7.41
CA LEU A 143 14.69 -10.08 7.63
C LEU A 143 14.47 -8.95 6.62
N PHE A 144 13.44 -9.05 5.79
CA PHE A 144 13.03 -8.01 4.83
C PHE A 144 11.69 -7.45 5.27
N THR A 145 11.66 -6.22 5.75
CA THR A 145 10.46 -5.60 6.35
C THR A 145 9.96 -4.42 5.53
N GLN A 146 8.63 -4.28 5.48
CA GLN A 146 7.96 -3.18 4.79
C GLN A 146 8.41 -1.80 5.28
N HIS A 147 8.68 -1.67 6.56
CA HIS A 147 9.15 -0.45 7.21
C HIS A 147 10.55 -0.62 7.78
N THR A 148 11.17 0.48 8.18
CA THR A 148 12.48 0.45 8.82
C THR A 148 12.43 -0.18 10.22
N ALA A 149 13.55 -0.75 10.65
CA ALA A 149 13.64 -1.36 11.98
C ALA A 149 13.41 -0.34 13.10
N GLU A 150 13.78 0.91 12.88
CA GLU A 150 13.67 1.99 13.87
C GLU A 150 12.20 2.38 14.12
N GLU A 151 11.34 2.38 13.11
CA GLU A 151 9.92 2.79 13.23
C GLU A 151 9.12 1.88 14.15
N PHE A 152 9.52 0.61 14.25
CA PHE A 152 8.84 -0.39 15.07
C PHE A 152 9.72 -0.94 16.20
N ASP A 153 10.90 -0.38 16.44
CA ASP A 153 11.90 -0.85 17.41
C ASP A 153 12.12 -2.37 17.30
N ILE A 154 12.37 -2.85 16.06
CA ILE A 154 12.52 -4.28 15.76
C ILE A 154 13.75 -4.83 16.47
N LYS A 155 13.56 -5.90 17.24
CA LYS A 155 14.63 -6.60 17.96
C LYS A 155 14.54 -8.09 17.79
N VAL A 156 15.68 -8.73 17.61
CA VAL A 156 15.84 -10.20 17.61
C VAL A 156 16.56 -10.60 18.89
N SER A 157 15.97 -11.49 19.66
CA SER A 157 16.61 -12.01 20.88
C SER A 157 16.47 -13.52 20.98
N ARG A 158 17.50 -14.18 21.54
CA ARG A 158 17.47 -15.62 21.75
C ARG A 158 16.58 -15.98 22.94
N VAL A 159 15.69 -16.94 22.74
CA VAL A 159 14.84 -17.48 23.82
C VAL A 159 15.57 -18.69 24.43
N ASP A 160 16.19 -18.50 25.59
CA ASP A 160 16.81 -19.61 26.31
C ASP A 160 15.75 -20.52 26.93
N THR A 161 15.75 -21.80 26.53
CA THR A 161 14.79 -22.83 26.98
C THR A 161 15.05 -23.32 28.42
N LEU A 162 16.05 -22.80 29.12
CA LEU A 162 16.48 -23.26 30.44
C LEU A 162 16.63 -22.12 31.44
N ILE A 163 15.50 -21.59 31.98
CA ILE A 163 15.52 -21.09 33.36
C ILE A 163 14.21 -21.46 34.04
N THR A 164 14.16 -22.66 34.66
CA THR A 164 13.35 -22.92 35.81
C THR A 164 14.08 -22.40 37.04
N THR A 165 13.99 -21.14 37.34
CA THR A 165 14.18 -20.64 38.71
C THR A 165 13.37 -19.37 38.91
N THR A 166 12.49 -19.44 39.86
CA THR A 166 11.79 -18.37 40.55
C THR A 166 12.75 -17.22 40.90
N GLU A 167 12.60 -16.07 40.21
CA GLU A 167 12.66 -14.75 40.80
C GLU A 167 12.51 -13.69 39.69
N SER A 168 11.57 -12.81 39.89
CA SER A 168 11.28 -11.64 39.07
C SER A 168 12.44 -10.68 39.10
N ASP A 169 13.21 -10.60 38.03
CA ASP A 169 13.92 -9.39 37.59
C ASP A 169 14.55 -9.63 36.21
N GLY A 170 14.17 -8.78 35.24
CA GLY A 170 14.85 -8.51 33.99
C GLY A 170 15.38 -9.73 33.21
N LYS A 171 14.54 -10.39 32.39
CA LYS A 171 15.01 -11.29 31.34
C LYS A 171 16.05 -10.58 30.48
N ASN A 172 17.31 -10.93 30.65
CA ASN A 172 18.34 -10.69 29.67
C ASN A 172 18.18 -11.71 28.54
N ASP A 173 17.14 -11.57 27.73
CA ASP A 173 17.12 -12.21 26.43
C ASP A 173 18.30 -11.63 25.67
N ALA A 174 19.27 -12.46 25.27
CA ALA A 174 20.48 -11.97 24.63
C ALA A 174 20.10 -11.36 23.28
N LEU A 175 20.07 -10.02 23.22
CA LEU A 175 19.79 -9.27 22.02
C LEU A 175 20.85 -9.61 20.96
N VAL A 176 20.40 -10.02 19.79
CA VAL A 176 21.26 -10.29 18.64
C VAL A 176 21.27 -9.07 17.75
N GLN A 177 22.47 -8.56 17.48
CA GLN A 177 22.63 -7.46 16.53
C GLN A 177 22.76 -8.00 15.11
N PRO A 178 22.27 -7.30 14.09
CA PRO A 178 22.52 -7.68 12.71
C PRO A 178 24.02 -7.56 12.38
N GLU A 179 24.57 -8.52 11.62
CA GLU A 179 25.92 -8.44 11.08
C GLU A 179 26.01 -7.38 9.98
N THR A 180 24.96 -7.23 9.22
CA THR A 180 24.78 -6.16 8.23
C THR A 180 23.34 -5.77 8.15
N GLU A 181 23.11 -4.50 7.83
CA GLU A 181 21.79 -3.96 7.57
C GLU A 181 21.83 -3.01 6.38
N ARG A 182 20.71 -2.91 5.70
CA ARG A 182 20.54 -2.01 4.56
C ARG A 182 19.15 -1.42 4.54
N THR A 183 19.09 -0.10 4.40
CA THR A 183 17.86 0.61 4.05
C THR A 183 17.78 0.70 2.53
N TRP A 184 16.68 0.21 1.99
CA TRP A 184 16.38 0.30 0.57
C TRP A 184 15.65 1.62 0.37
N VAL A 185 16.23 2.50 -0.44
CA VAL A 185 15.62 3.80 -0.68
C VAL A 185 14.32 3.57 -1.42
N ALA A 186 13.23 3.57 -0.68
CA ALA A 186 11.96 3.92 -1.22
C ALA A 186 11.85 5.44 -1.06
N GLU A 187 11.94 6.22 -2.15
CA GLU A 187 11.25 7.51 -2.18
C GLU A 187 9.74 7.23 -2.27
N HIS A 188 9.23 6.35 -1.45
CA HIS A 188 7.84 6.27 -1.13
C HIS A 188 7.62 7.27 0.00
N GLU A 189 7.27 8.51 -0.36
CA GLU A 189 6.23 9.11 0.40
C GLU A 189 5.09 8.09 0.29
N HIS A 190 4.95 7.24 1.32
CA HIS A 190 3.69 6.58 1.57
C HIS A 190 2.70 7.70 1.66
N ASP A 191 1.97 7.93 0.57
CA ASP A 191 0.82 8.80 0.58
C ASP A 191 -0.27 7.97 1.28
N ASP A 192 0.00 7.61 2.58
CA ASP A 192 -0.90 6.89 3.49
C ASP A 192 -2.24 7.61 3.61
N GLU A 193 -2.27 8.85 3.11
CA GLU A 193 -3.48 9.63 2.96
C GLU A 193 -4.33 9.20 1.76
N VAL A 194 -3.78 8.48 0.75
CA VAL A 194 -4.53 8.09 -0.45
C VAL A 194 -5.13 6.71 -0.30
N GLY A 195 -6.44 6.69 -0.11
CA GLY A 195 -7.25 5.48 -0.06
C GLY A 195 -8.22 5.36 -1.22
N SER A 196 -8.93 4.25 -1.26
CA SER A 196 -10.05 4.04 -2.16
C SER A 196 -11.29 3.58 -1.39
N ILE A 197 -12.46 4.15 -1.74
CA ILE A 197 -13.75 3.76 -1.19
C ILE A 197 -14.60 3.21 -2.34
N ALA A 198 -15.19 2.02 -2.15
CA ALA A 198 -16.13 1.42 -3.07
C ALA A 198 -17.55 1.43 -2.46
N ILE A 199 -18.50 2.03 -3.16
CA ILE A 199 -19.91 2.02 -2.79
C ILE A 199 -20.65 1.11 -3.76
N GLU A 200 -21.23 0.02 -3.25
CA GLU A 200 -22.06 -0.91 -4.02
C GLU A 200 -23.44 -1.01 -3.37
N ARG A 201 -24.49 -0.70 -4.15
CA ARG A 201 -25.87 -0.73 -3.65
C ARG A 201 -26.82 -1.21 -4.74
N ILE A 202 -27.80 -2.02 -4.35
CA ILE A 202 -28.88 -2.48 -5.22
C ILE A 202 -30.00 -1.42 -5.21
N GLY A 203 -30.68 -1.24 -6.33
CA GLY A 203 -31.81 -0.34 -6.50
C GLY A 203 -31.52 0.88 -7.35
N ASP A 204 -32.53 1.73 -7.48
CA ASP A 204 -32.42 2.97 -8.23
C ASP A 204 -32.06 4.15 -7.33
N VAL A 205 -31.39 5.13 -7.91
CA VAL A 205 -30.99 6.38 -7.25
C VAL A 205 -31.85 7.53 -7.79
N ASP A 206 -32.30 8.40 -6.90
CA ASP A 206 -32.92 9.67 -7.21
C ASP A 206 -31.88 10.66 -7.75
N PRO A 207 -32.00 11.11 -9.03
CA PRO A 207 -31.01 12.00 -9.64
C PRO A 207 -30.85 13.34 -8.91
N GLU A 208 -31.93 13.90 -8.34
CA GLU A 208 -31.83 15.18 -7.64
C GLU A 208 -31.10 15.06 -6.31
N LYS A 209 -31.40 14.01 -5.55
CA LYS A 209 -30.72 13.74 -4.29
C LYS A 209 -29.22 13.47 -4.54
N LEU A 210 -28.90 12.67 -5.55
CA LEU A 210 -27.51 12.38 -5.93
C LEU A 210 -26.73 13.64 -6.31
N ASN A 211 -27.33 14.49 -7.17
CA ASN A 211 -26.71 15.74 -7.58
C ASN A 211 -26.44 16.68 -6.40
N LYS A 212 -27.36 16.75 -5.44
CA LYS A 212 -27.17 17.55 -4.21
C LYS A 212 -26.04 16.99 -3.37
N TRP A 213 -25.99 15.68 -3.18
CA TRP A 213 -24.92 15.03 -2.43
C TRP A 213 -23.56 15.22 -3.10
N LEU A 214 -23.44 14.92 -4.40
CA LEU A 214 -22.18 15.11 -5.14
C LEU A 214 -21.72 16.56 -5.13
N SER A 215 -22.63 17.53 -5.31
CA SER A 215 -22.28 18.95 -5.26
C SER A 215 -21.72 19.35 -3.88
N ARG A 216 -22.31 18.85 -2.80
CA ARG A 216 -21.82 19.07 -1.44
C ARG A 216 -20.46 18.40 -1.24
N LEU A 217 -20.34 17.12 -1.60
CA LEU A 217 -19.10 16.34 -1.49
C LEU A 217 -17.93 17.03 -2.20
N LEU A 218 -18.16 17.51 -3.42
CA LEU A 218 -17.15 18.24 -4.19
C LEU A 218 -16.81 19.60 -3.59
N SER A 219 -17.79 20.29 -3.02
CA SER A 219 -17.53 21.58 -2.36
C SER A 219 -16.70 21.42 -1.08
N GLU A 220 -16.91 20.34 -0.33
CA GLU A 220 -16.27 20.09 0.95
C GLU A 220 -14.95 19.33 0.83
N LYS A 221 -14.90 18.29 -0.03
CA LYS A 221 -13.77 17.35 -0.15
C LYS A 221 -13.21 17.22 -1.59
N GLY A 222 -13.61 18.09 -2.50
CA GLY A 222 -13.24 17.95 -3.92
C GLY A 222 -11.73 18.02 -4.19
N VAL A 223 -10.96 18.73 -3.35
CA VAL A 223 -9.50 18.77 -3.43
C VAL A 223 -8.83 17.47 -3.00
N ASP A 224 -9.54 16.68 -2.18
CA ASP A 224 -9.07 15.41 -1.65
C ASP A 224 -9.56 14.22 -2.49
N ILE A 225 -10.52 14.41 -3.39
CA ILE A 225 -10.99 13.40 -4.34
C ILE A 225 -10.20 13.50 -5.64
N PHE A 226 -9.34 12.54 -5.90
CA PHE A 226 -8.47 12.54 -7.09
C PHE A 226 -9.14 11.92 -8.30
N ARG A 227 -9.93 10.87 -8.07
CA ARG A 227 -10.62 10.14 -9.14
C ARG A 227 -11.91 9.52 -8.65
N THR A 228 -12.90 9.52 -9.52
CA THR A 228 -14.14 8.75 -9.32
C THR A 228 -14.49 8.02 -10.59
N LYS A 229 -14.88 6.76 -10.45
CA LYS A 229 -15.40 5.95 -11.54
C LYS A 229 -16.55 5.10 -11.05
N GLY A 230 -17.44 4.77 -11.98
CA GLY A 230 -18.49 3.83 -11.69
C GLY A 230 -19.70 3.99 -12.59
N PHE A 231 -20.78 3.40 -12.17
CA PHE A 231 -22.06 3.52 -12.85
C PHE A 231 -23.22 3.56 -11.84
N ILE A 232 -24.29 4.17 -12.27
CA ILE A 232 -25.48 4.40 -11.44
C ILE A 232 -26.72 4.01 -12.22
N SER A 233 -27.70 3.46 -11.52
CA SER A 233 -29.06 3.25 -11.97
C SER A 233 -29.94 4.41 -11.52
N TYR A 234 -30.32 5.28 -12.43
CA TYR A 234 -31.25 6.36 -12.12
C TYR A 234 -32.70 5.88 -12.18
N ALA A 235 -33.50 6.32 -11.23
CA ALA A 235 -34.94 6.10 -11.25
C ALA A 235 -35.56 6.68 -12.51
N GLY A 236 -36.28 5.85 -13.27
CA GLY A 236 -36.94 6.24 -14.52
C GLY A 236 -36.05 6.26 -15.78
N GLU A 237 -34.75 6.02 -15.67
CA GLU A 237 -33.87 5.89 -16.85
C GLU A 237 -33.67 4.39 -17.18
N SER A 238 -33.83 4.04 -18.44
CA SER A 238 -33.64 2.66 -18.90
C SER A 238 -32.19 2.23 -19.07
N ARG A 239 -31.29 3.21 -19.18
CA ARG A 239 -29.86 2.98 -19.41
C ARG A 239 -29.04 3.21 -18.15
N ARG A 240 -27.96 2.48 -18.07
CA ARG A 240 -26.93 2.67 -17.07
C ARG A 240 -26.22 4.00 -17.31
N MET A 241 -26.03 4.78 -16.24
CA MET A 241 -25.28 6.02 -16.30
C MET A 241 -23.85 5.77 -15.82
N VAL A 242 -22.87 5.96 -16.69
CA VAL A 242 -21.45 5.88 -16.34
C VAL A 242 -20.96 7.21 -15.80
N PHE A 243 -20.34 7.14 -14.63
CA PHE A 243 -19.74 8.26 -13.93
C PHE A 243 -18.22 8.22 -14.05
N GLN A 244 -17.64 9.36 -14.37
CA GLN A 244 -16.19 9.57 -14.35
C GLN A 244 -15.90 10.95 -13.77
N GLY A 245 -14.96 10.98 -12.84
CA GLY A 245 -14.48 12.22 -12.24
C GLY A 245 -12.96 12.24 -12.13
N VAL A 246 -12.40 13.41 -12.34
CA VAL A 246 -11.01 13.75 -12.06
C VAL A 246 -11.00 15.06 -11.29
N HIS A 247 -10.56 15.01 -10.04
CA HIS A 247 -10.72 16.11 -9.09
C HIS A 247 -12.17 16.62 -9.04
N MET A 248 -12.35 17.92 -9.19
CA MET A 248 -13.68 18.57 -9.11
C MET A 248 -14.51 18.45 -10.39
N LEU A 249 -14.02 17.76 -11.43
CA LEU A 249 -14.74 17.61 -12.70
C LEU A 249 -15.41 16.25 -12.77
N PHE A 250 -16.73 16.25 -12.82
CA PHE A 250 -17.55 15.05 -12.99
C PHE A 250 -18.28 15.08 -14.30
N THR A 251 -18.37 13.93 -14.94
CA THR A 251 -19.23 13.70 -16.11
C THR A 251 -20.07 12.47 -15.89
N ALA A 252 -21.33 12.54 -16.30
CA ALA A 252 -22.23 11.40 -16.37
C ALA A 252 -22.68 11.22 -17.81
N GLN A 253 -22.58 9.98 -18.32
CA GLN A 253 -22.96 9.67 -19.69
C GLN A 253 -23.81 8.39 -19.71
N PRO A 254 -24.89 8.33 -20.51
CA PRO A 254 -25.64 7.10 -20.70
C PRO A 254 -24.78 6.05 -21.41
N ASP A 255 -24.87 4.83 -20.91
CA ASP A 255 -24.20 3.65 -21.43
C ASP A 255 -25.24 2.66 -21.99
N LYS A 256 -25.05 1.38 -21.85
CA LYS A 256 -25.97 0.32 -22.28
C LYS A 256 -27.28 0.32 -21.48
N GLU A 257 -28.31 -0.23 -22.10
CA GLU A 257 -29.59 -0.49 -21.39
C GLU A 257 -29.40 -1.58 -20.32
N TRP A 258 -30.14 -1.46 -19.22
CA TRP A 258 -30.14 -2.47 -18.16
C TRP A 258 -30.76 -3.80 -18.62
N GLY A 259 -31.75 -3.73 -19.53
CA GLY A 259 -32.47 -4.91 -19.96
C GLY A 259 -33.07 -5.68 -18.77
N ASN A 260 -32.71 -6.96 -18.63
CA ASN A 260 -33.12 -7.82 -17.51
C ASN A 260 -32.07 -7.88 -16.38
N GLU A 261 -30.96 -7.14 -16.46
CA GLU A 261 -29.96 -7.09 -15.40
C GLU A 261 -30.54 -6.43 -14.15
N PRO A 262 -30.21 -6.95 -12.94
CA PRO A 262 -30.60 -6.29 -11.70
C PRO A 262 -30.02 -4.87 -11.65
N ARG A 263 -30.86 -3.91 -11.27
CA ARG A 263 -30.43 -2.52 -11.10
C ARG A 263 -29.56 -2.37 -9.88
N HIS A 264 -28.36 -1.85 -10.06
CA HIS A 264 -27.39 -1.64 -8.99
C HIS A 264 -26.48 -0.46 -9.31
N ASN A 265 -25.80 0.00 -8.28
CA ASN A 265 -24.88 1.12 -8.33
C ASN A 265 -23.51 0.65 -7.86
N GLN A 266 -22.48 1.11 -8.55
CA GLN A 266 -21.11 0.88 -8.18
C GLN A 266 -20.30 2.15 -8.43
N LEU A 267 -19.75 2.73 -7.38
CA LEU A 267 -18.90 3.92 -7.44
C LEU A 267 -17.62 3.66 -6.68
N VAL A 268 -16.50 4.01 -7.27
CA VAL A 268 -15.20 3.99 -6.61
C VAL A 268 -14.65 5.41 -6.55
N PHE A 269 -14.28 5.84 -5.36
CA PHE A 269 -13.61 7.11 -5.10
C PHE A 269 -12.17 6.83 -4.70
N ILE A 270 -11.23 7.51 -5.30
CA ILE A 270 -9.81 7.48 -4.93
C ILE A 270 -9.43 8.87 -4.46
N GLY A 271 -8.88 8.97 -3.28
CA GLY A 271 -8.51 10.24 -2.68
C GLY A 271 -7.96 10.07 -1.27
N ARG A 272 -7.77 11.18 -0.57
CA ARG A 272 -7.26 11.21 0.80
C ARG A 272 -8.33 11.72 1.76
N ASN A 273 -8.18 11.39 3.04
CA ASN A 273 -9.09 11.84 4.10
C ASN A 273 -10.57 11.54 3.80
N LEU A 274 -10.87 10.44 3.11
CA LEU A 274 -12.21 10.02 2.77
C LEU A 274 -12.77 9.15 3.89
N ASP A 275 -13.96 9.49 4.36
CA ASP A 275 -14.71 8.72 5.37
C ASP A 275 -15.71 7.78 4.68
N GLU A 276 -15.39 6.47 4.69
CA GLU A 276 -16.20 5.44 4.04
C GLU A 276 -17.61 5.35 4.64
N GLU A 277 -17.72 5.39 5.97
CA GLU A 277 -19.01 5.27 6.65
C GLU A 277 -19.91 6.47 6.32
N GLU A 278 -19.35 7.68 6.33
CA GLU A 278 -20.08 8.89 5.96
C GLU A 278 -20.53 8.82 4.51
N MET A 279 -19.63 8.48 3.58
CA MET A 279 -19.93 8.45 2.15
C MET A 279 -20.98 7.39 1.80
N CYS A 280 -20.89 6.20 2.38
CA CYS A 280 -21.88 5.15 2.24
C CYS A 280 -23.24 5.59 2.77
N ARG A 281 -23.30 6.13 3.98
CA ARG A 281 -24.54 6.60 4.63
C ARG A 281 -25.22 7.73 3.83
N GLU A 282 -24.44 8.66 3.29
CA GLU A 282 -25.00 9.77 2.49
C GLU A 282 -25.49 9.29 1.10
N PHE A 283 -24.77 8.33 0.49
CA PHE A 283 -25.24 7.69 -0.74
C PHE A 283 -26.54 6.90 -0.52
N ASP A 284 -26.70 6.21 0.60
CA ASP A 284 -27.91 5.44 0.94
C ASP A 284 -29.16 6.32 1.00
N LYS A 285 -29.03 7.60 1.39
CA LYS A 285 -30.11 8.57 1.36
C LYS A 285 -30.56 8.97 -0.06
N CYS A 286 -29.72 8.68 -1.06
CA CYS A 286 -30.06 8.94 -2.46
C CYS A 286 -30.86 7.81 -3.10
N LEU A 287 -30.96 6.65 -2.46
CA LEU A 287 -31.79 5.55 -2.95
C LEU A 287 -33.29 5.90 -2.90
N VAL A 288 -34.06 5.26 -3.81
CA VAL A 288 -35.53 5.44 -3.93
C VAL A 288 -36.27 4.40 -3.10
#